data_c8f3d514b498aa3cececad6e26f7bbe5
#
_entry.id   c8f3d514b498aa3cececad6e26f7bbe5
#
_cell.length_a   1.000
_cell.length_b   1.000
_cell.length_c   1.000
_cell.angle_alpha   90.00
_cell.angle_beta   90.00
_cell.angle_gamma   90.00
#
_symmetry.space_group_name_H-M   'P 1'
#
loop_
_entity.id
_entity.type
_entity.pdbx_description
1 polymer ?
#
loop_
_entity_poly.entity_id
_entity_poly.type
_entity_poly.pdbx_seq_one_letter_code
_entity_poly.pdbx_strand_id
1 'polypeptide(L)'
;MNRRSMMMTAALLPALATIPHAASAQCGPDSVAQVKARGKLLAGVKFDTPPFGFLDDNNNPAGFDLDILRAVAAHIGVPVEFTKVTSVSRVPLLLSGNIDLVAASMTHTRERERTIDFSMTYYTGGQSLLVAKNSPITGVGDLAGKRVVVQQGTTLEKTIGRLAPDARVTAFRDYDAAWLALAQGRADVLTGSLTILQGFAKNNGGFKIVGGLLSSEPFGVGLRKGDWAMRDAVNETLQDMWTAGAYAKLYEGAFGSPPTTPIEVWPA
;
A
#
# COMPACT_ATOMS: atom_id res chain seq x y z
N MET A 1 96.42 -5.69 -5.53
CA MET A 1 95.75 -4.43 -5.09
C MET A 1 94.60 -4.22 -6.05
N ASN A 2 93.41 -4.71 -5.70
CA ASN A 2 92.25 -4.64 -6.63
C ASN A 2 91.16 -3.76 -5.99
N ARG A 3 90.84 -2.68 -6.67
CA ARG A 3 89.68 -1.81 -6.38
C ARG A 3 88.46 -2.42 -7.04
N ARG A 4 87.51 -2.87 -6.22
CA ARG A 4 86.16 -3.24 -6.70
C ARG A 4 85.25 -2.04 -6.68
N SER A 5 84.81 -1.61 -7.86
CA SER A 5 83.75 -0.62 -8.05
C SER A 5 82.44 -1.25 -7.66
N MET A 6 81.69 -0.62 -6.77
CA MET A 6 80.35 -1.01 -6.37
C MET A 6 79.34 -0.19 -7.19
N MET A 7 78.71 -0.83 -8.18
CA MET A 7 77.59 -0.22 -8.92
C MET A 7 76.31 -0.27 -8.06
N MET A 8 75.79 0.89 -7.73
CA MET A 8 74.44 1.05 -7.13
C MET A 8 73.42 1.04 -8.25
N THR A 9 72.59 0.01 -8.30
CA THR A 9 71.43 -0.08 -9.19
C THR A 9 70.24 0.58 -8.47
N ALA A 10 69.79 1.75 -8.98
CA ALA A 10 68.59 2.41 -8.51
C ALA A 10 67.37 1.69 -9.12
N ALA A 11 66.58 1.05 -8.26
CA ALA A 11 65.28 0.49 -8.67
C ALA A 11 64.22 1.58 -8.70
N LEU A 12 63.72 1.93 -9.89
CA LEU A 12 62.53 2.75 -10.09
C LEU A 12 61.31 1.88 -9.79
N LEU A 13 60.58 2.15 -8.72
CA LEU A 13 59.24 1.63 -8.42
C LEU A 13 58.20 2.42 -9.23
N PRO A 14 57.36 1.78 -10.03
CA PRO A 14 56.25 2.47 -10.69
C PRO A 14 55.20 2.86 -9.60
N ALA A 15 54.92 4.16 -9.51
CA ALA A 15 53.78 4.64 -8.73
C ALA A 15 52.47 4.19 -9.39
N LEU A 16 51.79 3.21 -8.78
CA LEU A 16 50.40 2.91 -9.13
C LEU A 16 49.53 4.11 -8.77
N ALA A 17 49.10 4.87 -9.77
CA ALA A 17 48.07 5.86 -9.63
C ALA A 17 46.73 5.14 -9.33
N THR A 18 46.28 5.19 -8.09
CA THR A 18 44.91 4.78 -7.72
C THR A 18 43.96 5.77 -8.32
N ILE A 19 43.31 5.41 -9.44
CA ILE A 19 42.18 6.13 -9.99
C ILE A 19 41.05 6.00 -8.95
N PRO A 20 40.53 7.10 -8.38
CA PRO A 20 39.36 6.98 -7.53
C PRO A 20 38.23 6.45 -8.38
N HIS A 21 37.75 5.22 -8.11
CA HIS A 21 36.49 4.75 -8.59
C HIS A 21 35.43 5.72 -8.02
N ALA A 22 34.95 6.63 -8.87
CA ALA A 22 33.71 7.31 -8.58
C ALA A 22 32.66 6.22 -8.36
N ALA A 23 32.23 6.03 -7.11
CA ALA A 23 31.07 5.22 -6.81
C ALA A 23 29.93 5.84 -7.61
N SER A 24 29.60 5.22 -8.76
CA SER A 24 28.37 5.53 -9.46
C SER A 24 27.26 5.27 -8.45
N ALA A 25 26.58 6.33 -8.00
CA ALA A 25 25.37 6.20 -7.26
C ALA A 25 24.50 5.23 -8.08
N GLN A 26 24.28 4.02 -7.56
CA GLN A 26 23.38 3.07 -8.18
C GLN A 26 22.00 3.71 -8.09
N CYS A 27 21.59 4.44 -9.13
CA CYS A 27 20.18 4.75 -9.33
C CYS A 27 19.44 3.43 -9.24
N GLY A 28 18.43 3.36 -8.36
CA GLY A 28 17.54 2.20 -8.29
C GLY A 28 16.93 1.91 -9.66
N PRO A 29 16.18 0.83 -9.82
CA PRO A 29 15.60 0.46 -11.10
C PRO A 29 14.71 1.60 -11.63
N ASP A 30 14.98 2.09 -12.84
CA ASP A 30 14.08 3.01 -13.54
C ASP A 30 12.93 2.21 -14.15
N SER A 31 11.90 1.96 -13.33
CA SER A 31 10.76 1.19 -13.79
C SER A 31 9.83 1.99 -14.70
N VAL A 32 9.88 3.32 -14.68
CA VAL A 32 9.12 4.15 -15.63
C VAL A 32 9.61 3.93 -17.06
N ALA A 33 10.94 3.91 -17.28
CA ALA A 33 11.50 3.58 -18.57
C ALA A 33 11.13 2.16 -19.04
N GLN A 34 11.16 1.18 -18.12
CA GLN A 34 10.75 -0.20 -18.40
C GLN A 34 9.24 -0.30 -18.74
N VAL A 35 8.38 0.42 -18.03
CA VAL A 35 6.93 0.50 -18.28
C VAL A 35 6.66 1.11 -19.64
N LYS A 36 7.33 2.22 -20.00
CA LYS A 36 7.23 2.85 -21.32
C LYS A 36 7.69 1.91 -22.44
N ALA A 37 8.82 1.23 -22.26
CA ALA A 37 9.34 0.28 -23.25
C ALA A 37 8.41 -0.93 -23.45
N ARG A 38 7.75 -1.40 -22.37
CA ARG A 38 6.76 -2.49 -22.42
C ARG A 38 5.42 -2.03 -22.98
N GLY A 39 5.12 -0.73 -22.94
CA GLY A 39 3.87 -0.14 -23.44
C GLY A 39 2.66 -0.33 -22.51
N LYS A 40 2.84 -0.71 -21.25
CA LYS A 40 1.77 -0.83 -20.25
C LYS A 40 2.30 -0.80 -18.83
N LEU A 41 1.48 -0.29 -17.89
CA LEU A 41 1.70 -0.33 -16.44
C LEU A 41 1.00 -1.56 -15.85
N LEU A 42 1.73 -2.40 -15.09
CA LEU A 42 1.15 -3.54 -14.36
C LEU A 42 0.88 -3.13 -12.92
N ALA A 43 -0.38 -3.02 -12.53
CA ALA A 43 -0.78 -2.48 -11.25
C ALA A 43 -1.52 -3.52 -10.38
N GLY A 44 -1.02 -3.72 -9.14
CA GLY A 44 -1.67 -4.59 -8.15
C GLY A 44 -2.80 -3.87 -7.44
N VAL A 45 -4.00 -4.46 -7.45
CA VAL A 45 -5.21 -3.92 -6.82
C VAL A 45 -6.02 -4.99 -6.12
N LYS A 46 -6.85 -4.63 -5.17
CA LYS A 46 -7.85 -5.51 -4.56
C LYS A 46 -9.19 -5.40 -5.28
N PHE A 47 -10.03 -6.45 -5.14
CA PHE A 47 -11.41 -6.46 -5.66
C PHE A 47 -12.44 -6.79 -4.57
N ASP A 48 -12.04 -6.75 -3.30
CA ASP A 48 -12.83 -7.08 -2.11
C ASP A 48 -12.89 -5.93 -1.10
N THR A 49 -12.55 -4.71 -1.51
CA THR A 49 -12.40 -3.55 -0.62
C THR A 49 -13.12 -2.29 -1.14
N PRO A 50 -14.45 -2.35 -1.41
CA PRO A 50 -15.17 -1.15 -1.80
C PRO A 50 -15.09 -0.08 -0.70
N PRO A 51 -14.98 1.22 -1.03
CA PRO A 51 -14.93 1.80 -2.38
C PRO A 51 -13.52 1.91 -3.00
N PHE A 52 -12.47 1.33 -2.38
CA PHE A 52 -11.09 1.42 -2.84
C PHE A 52 -10.83 0.59 -4.09
N GLY A 53 -11.21 -0.69 -4.06
CA GLY A 53 -11.08 -1.59 -5.20
C GLY A 53 -12.10 -2.72 -5.14
N PHE A 54 -12.89 -2.86 -6.19
CA PHE A 54 -13.97 -3.84 -6.28
C PHE A 54 -14.29 -4.15 -7.76
N LEU A 55 -15.15 -5.12 -7.99
CA LEU A 55 -15.77 -5.35 -9.29
C LEU A 55 -17.15 -4.70 -9.30
N ASP A 56 -17.45 -3.90 -10.33
CA ASP A 56 -18.77 -3.32 -10.53
C ASP A 56 -19.80 -4.39 -10.96
N ASP A 57 -21.07 -3.98 -11.16
CA ASP A 57 -22.17 -4.88 -11.55
C ASP A 57 -21.92 -5.58 -12.89
N ASN A 58 -21.00 -5.08 -13.71
CA ASN A 58 -20.59 -5.66 -14.99
C ASN A 58 -19.29 -6.47 -14.89
N ASN A 59 -18.79 -6.74 -13.68
CA ASN A 59 -17.51 -7.38 -13.40
C ASN A 59 -16.28 -6.58 -13.88
N ASN A 60 -16.39 -5.27 -14.08
CA ASN A 60 -15.24 -4.44 -14.40
C ASN A 60 -14.54 -3.96 -13.12
N PRO A 61 -13.21 -3.92 -13.11
CA PRO A 61 -12.44 -3.35 -12.00
C PRO A 61 -12.72 -1.86 -11.81
N ALA A 62 -13.18 -1.47 -10.62
CA ALA A 62 -13.55 -0.10 -10.24
C ALA A 62 -13.04 0.25 -8.83
N GLY A 63 -13.00 1.54 -8.51
CA GLY A 63 -12.71 2.05 -7.18
C GLY A 63 -11.58 3.07 -7.12
N PHE A 64 -11.49 3.72 -5.98
CA PHE A 64 -10.61 4.87 -5.74
C PHE A 64 -9.13 4.56 -5.98
N ASP A 65 -8.62 3.40 -5.51
CA ASP A 65 -7.25 2.97 -5.75
C ASP A 65 -6.98 2.77 -7.25
N LEU A 66 -7.95 2.22 -7.98
CA LEU A 66 -7.82 1.98 -9.43
C LEU A 66 -7.82 3.28 -10.24
N ASP A 67 -8.62 4.25 -9.82
CA ASP A 67 -8.70 5.56 -10.50
C ASP A 67 -7.42 6.37 -10.31
N ILE A 68 -6.80 6.32 -9.12
CA ILE A 68 -5.45 6.86 -8.89
C ILE A 68 -4.44 6.19 -9.84
N LEU A 69 -4.46 4.87 -9.97
CA LEU A 69 -3.53 4.14 -10.82
C LEU A 69 -3.78 4.39 -12.32
N ARG A 70 -5.03 4.65 -12.73
CA ARG A 70 -5.35 5.13 -14.09
C ARG A 70 -4.73 6.50 -14.36
N ALA A 71 -4.79 7.40 -13.38
CA ALA A 71 -4.16 8.72 -13.49
C ALA A 71 -2.63 8.61 -13.58
N VAL A 72 -2.01 7.76 -12.78
CA VAL A 72 -0.55 7.48 -12.85
C VAL A 72 -0.18 6.92 -14.23
N ALA A 73 -0.93 5.96 -14.75
CA ALA A 73 -0.67 5.39 -16.08
C ALA A 73 -0.80 6.44 -17.18
N ALA A 74 -1.80 7.32 -17.09
CA ALA A 74 -1.99 8.43 -18.03
C ALA A 74 -0.84 9.45 -17.96
N HIS A 75 -0.34 9.77 -16.75
CA HIS A 75 0.82 10.64 -16.55
C HIS A 75 2.10 10.02 -17.19
N ILE A 76 2.30 8.71 -17.05
CA ILE A 76 3.41 7.99 -17.69
C ILE A 76 3.23 7.89 -19.22
N GLY A 77 1.97 7.95 -19.71
CA GLY A 77 1.64 7.86 -21.14
C GLY A 77 1.44 6.43 -21.65
N VAL A 78 0.92 5.52 -20.79
CA VAL A 78 0.66 4.11 -21.12
C VAL A 78 -0.70 3.64 -20.58
N PRO A 79 -1.32 2.59 -21.13
CA PRO A 79 -2.47 1.95 -20.51
C PRO A 79 -2.07 1.19 -19.24
N VAL A 80 -3.04 1.00 -18.32
CA VAL A 80 -2.86 0.20 -17.10
C VAL A 80 -3.53 -1.16 -17.24
N GLU A 81 -2.86 -2.21 -16.76
CA GLU A 81 -3.39 -3.56 -16.61
C GLU A 81 -3.43 -3.90 -15.12
N PHE A 82 -4.62 -4.27 -14.62
CA PHE A 82 -4.83 -4.57 -13.20
C PHE A 82 -4.64 -6.05 -12.91
N THR A 83 -3.84 -6.33 -11.90
CA THR A 83 -3.62 -7.66 -11.34
C THR A 83 -4.27 -7.75 -9.95
N LYS A 84 -5.17 -8.73 -9.76
CA LYS A 84 -5.76 -8.97 -8.43
C LYS A 84 -4.70 -9.40 -7.43
N VAL A 85 -4.63 -8.68 -6.31
CA VAL A 85 -3.76 -9.05 -5.18
C VAL A 85 -4.57 -9.24 -3.89
N THR A 86 -3.97 -9.92 -2.92
CA THR A 86 -4.41 -9.96 -1.52
C THR A 86 -3.45 -9.15 -0.65
N SER A 87 -3.80 -8.92 0.61
CA SER A 87 -2.88 -8.27 1.55
C SER A 87 -1.59 -9.05 1.77
N VAL A 88 -1.61 -10.38 1.59
CA VAL A 88 -0.44 -11.26 1.71
C VAL A 88 0.38 -11.28 0.43
N SER A 89 -0.26 -11.33 -0.75
CA SER A 89 0.45 -11.51 -2.03
C SER A 89 1.01 -10.22 -2.64
N ARG A 90 0.47 -9.04 -2.28
CA ARG A 90 0.81 -7.77 -2.93
C ARG A 90 2.30 -7.39 -2.85
N VAL A 91 2.97 -7.61 -1.71
CA VAL A 91 4.40 -7.32 -1.58
C VAL A 91 5.26 -8.35 -2.33
N PRO A 92 5.09 -9.67 -2.18
CA PRO A 92 5.78 -10.65 -3.02
C PRO A 92 5.65 -10.41 -4.53
N LEU A 93 4.45 -10.07 -5.03
CA LEU A 93 4.24 -9.80 -6.47
C LEU A 93 4.95 -8.52 -6.93
N LEU A 94 5.03 -7.50 -6.08
CA LEU A 94 5.79 -6.28 -6.35
C LEU A 94 7.30 -6.56 -6.43
N LEU A 95 7.83 -7.32 -5.46
CA LEU A 95 9.25 -7.63 -5.40
C LEU A 95 9.72 -8.56 -6.52
N SER A 96 8.85 -9.47 -6.97
CA SER A 96 9.13 -10.37 -8.11
C SER A 96 9.00 -9.69 -9.48
N GLY A 97 8.52 -8.44 -9.54
CA GLY A 97 8.31 -7.71 -10.81
C GLY A 97 7.06 -8.14 -11.58
N ASN A 98 6.17 -8.97 -11.00
CA ASN A 98 4.89 -9.32 -11.62
C ASN A 98 3.93 -8.13 -11.68
N ILE A 99 4.14 -7.13 -10.82
CA ILE A 99 3.49 -5.82 -10.84
C ILE A 99 4.55 -4.74 -10.66
N ASP A 100 4.31 -3.55 -11.21
CA ASP A 100 5.22 -2.41 -11.12
C ASP A 100 5.01 -1.60 -9.85
N LEU A 101 3.75 -1.49 -9.43
CA LEU A 101 3.31 -0.79 -8.24
C LEU A 101 2.02 -1.40 -7.69
N VAL A 102 1.63 -1.01 -6.47
CA VAL A 102 0.43 -1.55 -5.82
C VAL A 102 -0.33 -0.47 -5.05
N ALA A 103 -1.60 -0.24 -5.42
CA ALA A 103 -2.57 0.46 -4.59
C ALA A 103 -3.67 -0.54 -4.20
N ALA A 104 -3.73 -0.89 -2.92
CA ALA A 104 -4.57 -1.98 -2.44
C ALA A 104 -4.96 -1.75 -0.97
N SER A 105 -5.48 -0.54 -0.65
CA SER A 105 -5.77 -0.08 0.71
C SER A 105 -4.59 -0.36 1.64
N MET A 106 -3.40 0.04 1.21
CA MET A 106 -2.14 -0.40 1.83
C MET A 106 -1.59 0.65 2.78
N THR A 107 -1.69 0.37 4.07
CA THR A 107 -1.12 1.23 5.10
C THR A 107 0.39 1.34 4.95
N HIS A 108 0.89 2.56 4.86
CA HIS A 108 2.30 2.90 4.93
C HIS A 108 2.79 2.70 6.37
N THR A 109 3.77 1.82 6.57
CA THR A 109 4.34 1.54 7.89
C THR A 109 5.86 1.45 7.83
N ARG A 110 6.54 1.81 8.93
CA ARG A 110 7.99 1.66 9.04
C ARG A 110 8.48 0.22 8.83
N GLU A 111 7.66 -0.77 9.15
CA GLU A 111 7.99 -2.18 8.92
C GLU A 111 8.03 -2.48 7.42
N ARG A 112 7.00 -2.04 6.68
CA ARG A 112 6.92 -2.25 5.22
C ARG A 112 7.97 -1.46 4.47
N GLU A 113 8.30 -0.25 4.94
CA GLU A 113 9.37 0.58 4.35
C GLU A 113 10.76 -0.06 4.41
N ARG A 114 11.00 -1.04 5.26
CA ARG A 114 12.27 -1.79 5.24
C ARG A 114 12.42 -2.64 3.98
N THR A 115 11.31 -2.99 3.34
CA THR A 115 11.26 -3.93 2.20
C THR A 115 10.85 -3.26 0.90
N ILE A 116 9.94 -2.30 0.95
CA ILE A 116 9.41 -1.56 -0.20
C ILE A 116 9.40 -0.07 0.11
N ASP A 117 9.28 0.78 -0.92
CA ASP A 117 9.02 2.20 -0.75
C ASP A 117 7.53 2.52 -0.92
N PHE A 118 7.15 3.73 -0.55
CA PHE A 118 5.80 4.24 -0.69
C PHE A 118 5.79 5.62 -1.36
N SER A 119 4.70 5.94 -2.02
CA SER A 119 4.35 7.31 -2.39
C SER A 119 4.02 8.14 -1.15
N MET A 120 3.75 9.43 -1.34
CA MET A 120 3.03 10.21 -0.33
C MET A 120 1.70 9.54 0.02
N THR A 121 1.19 9.85 1.22
CA THR A 121 -0.12 9.36 1.66
C THR A 121 -1.23 9.98 0.82
N TYR A 122 -2.04 9.13 0.18
CA TYR A 122 -3.19 9.59 -0.61
C TYR A 122 -4.53 9.44 0.12
N TYR A 123 -4.58 8.68 1.22
CA TYR A 123 -5.79 8.49 2.02
C TYR A 123 -5.39 8.18 3.47
N THR A 124 -6.14 8.67 4.44
CA THR A 124 -5.95 8.30 5.84
C THR A 124 -7.25 7.72 6.38
N GLY A 125 -7.23 6.44 6.70
CA GLY A 125 -8.32 5.71 7.32
C GLY A 125 -8.03 5.35 8.76
N GLY A 126 -8.80 4.39 9.26
CA GLY A 126 -8.61 3.83 10.60
C GLY A 126 -9.34 2.51 10.75
N GLN A 127 -8.92 1.71 11.73
CA GLN A 127 -9.57 0.46 12.10
C GLN A 127 -10.79 0.71 12.95
N SER A 128 -11.85 -0.09 12.74
CA SER A 128 -13.06 -0.10 13.57
C SER A 128 -13.64 -1.51 13.69
N LEU A 129 -14.79 -1.65 14.33
CA LEU A 129 -15.46 -2.91 14.57
C LEU A 129 -16.88 -2.88 13.96
N LEU A 130 -17.24 -3.94 13.27
CA LEU A 130 -18.58 -4.19 12.74
C LEU A 130 -19.19 -5.37 13.50
N VAL A 131 -20.41 -5.18 14.03
CA VAL A 131 -21.13 -6.18 14.81
C VAL A 131 -22.59 -6.24 14.37
N ALA A 132 -23.31 -7.32 14.71
CA ALA A 132 -24.75 -7.36 14.52
C ALA A 132 -25.43 -6.20 15.28
N LYS A 133 -26.53 -5.66 14.73
CA LYS A 133 -27.24 -4.50 15.27
C LYS A 133 -27.68 -4.68 16.72
N ASN A 134 -28.08 -5.92 17.09
CA ASN A 134 -28.50 -6.33 18.42
C ASN A 134 -27.35 -6.78 19.33
N SER A 135 -26.10 -6.76 18.87
CA SER A 135 -24.94 -7.13 19.67
C SER A 135 -24.76 -6.18 20.87
N PRO A 136 -24.45 -6.70 22.06
CA PRO A 136 -24.13 -5.87 23.23
C PRO A 136 -22.70 -5.29 23.16
N ILE A 137 -21.88 -5.69 22.20
CA ILE A 137 -20.51 -5.20 22.01
C ILE A 137 -20.55 -3.72 21.61
N THR A 138 -19.82 -2.88 22.34
CA THR A 138 -19.72 -1.44 22.14
C THR A 138 -18.31 -0.98 21.77
N GLY A 139 -17.30 -1.81 22.03
CA GLY A 139 -15.92 -1.47 21.74
C GLY A 139 -14.95 -2.60 21.99
N VAL A 140 -13.66 -2.28 21.92
CA VAL A 140 -12.55 -3.25 22.05
C VAL A 140 -12.52 -3.92 23.42
N GLY A 141 -12.99 -3.22 24.48
CA GLY A 141 -13.04 -3.76 25.83
C GLY A 141 -13.98 -4.95 26.01
N ASP A 142 -14.96 -5.12 25.12
CA ASP A 142 -15.95 -6.20 25.17
C ASP A 142 -15.51 -7.47 24.43
N LEU A 143 -14.28 -7.49 23.87
CA LEU A 143 -13.84 -8.56 22.95
C LEU A 143 -13.26 -9.79 23.63
N ALA A 144 -13.05 -9.79 24.95
CA ALA A 144 -12.55 -10.96 25.68
C ALA A 144 -13.43 -12.19 25.41
N GLY A 145 -12.81 -13.29 24.93
CA GLY A 145 -13.49 -14.54 24.56
C GLY A 145 -14.39 -14.49 23.33
N LYS A 146 -14.56 -13.32 22.67
CA LYS A 146 -15.37 -13.16 21.46
C LYS A 146 -14.63 -13.67 20.22
N ARG A 147 -15.40 -14.14 19.23
CA ARG A 147 -14.90 -14.57 17.93
C ARG A 147 -14.75 -13.33 17.03
N VAL A 148 -13.52 -12.90 16.83
CA VAL A 148 -13.17 -11.74 16.01
C VAL A 148 -12.57 -12.21 14.68
N VAL A 149 -13.11 -11.75 13.57
CA VAL A 149 -12.56 -12.03 12.24
C VAL A 149 -11.92 -10.78 11.65
N VAL A 150 -10.84 -10.98 10.89
CA VAL A 150 -10.03 -9.92 10.29
C VAL A 150 -9.44 -10.39 8.97
N GLN A 151 -9.05 -9.46 8.10
CA GLN A 151 -8.31 -9.80 6.90
C GLN A 151 -6.83 -10.06 7.22
N GLN A 152 -6.32 -11.21 6.78
CA GLN A 152 -4.93 -11.65 6.94
C GLN A 152 -3.93 -10.71 6.27
N GLY A 153 -2.74 -10.54 6.87
CA GLY A 153 -1.63 -9.76 6.29
C GLY A 153 -1.84 -8.24 6.35
N THR A 154 -2.81 -7.80 7.17
CA THR A 154 -3.09 -6.38 7.41
C THR A 154 -2.43 -5.87 8.69
N THR A 155 -2.26 -4.55 8.81
CA THR A 155 -1.93 -3.87 10.08
C THR A 155 -3.03 -4.10 11.12
N LEU A 156 -4.27 -4.23 10.66
CA LEU A 156 -5.48 -4.40 11.47
C LEU A 156 -5.46 -5.72 12.25
N GLU A 157 -4.93 -6.80 11.64
CA GLU A 157 -4.70 -8.09 12.30
C GLU A 157 -3.73 -7.94 13.49
N LYS A 158 -2.61 -7.24 13.28
CA LYS A 158 -1.63 -6.98 14.35
C LYS A 158 -2.21 -6.08 15.44
N THR A 159 -2.96 -5.05 15.04
CA THR A 159 -3.56 -4.09 15.99
C THR A 159 -4.61 -4.76 16.87
N ILE A 160 -5.52 -5.56 16.30
CA ILE A 160 -6.54 -6.23 17.11
C ILE A 160 -5.95 -7.27 18.05
N GLY A 161 -4.92 -8.01 17.60
CA GLY A 161 -4.22 -8.96 18.47
C GLY A 161 -3.54 -8.32 19.67
N ARG A 162 -3.08 -7.07 19.54
CA ARG A 162 -2.50 -6.28 20.64
C ARG A 162 -3.56 -5.66 21.55
N LEU A 163 -4.65 -5.13 20.98
CA LEU A 163 -5.68 -4.41 21.73
C LEU A 163 -6.66 -5.34 22.45
N ALA A 164 -6.86 -6.55 21.93
CA ALA A 164 -7.77 -7.55 22.48
C ALA A 164 -7.09 -8.92 22.54
N PRO A 165 -6.05 -9.11 23.38
CA PRO A 165 -5.27 -10.35 23.43
C PRO A 165 -6.09 -11.57 23.82
N ASP A 166 -7.18 -11.38 24.57
CA ASP A 166 -8.08 -12.44 25.02
C ASP A 166 -9.22 -12.74 24.02
N ALA A 167 -9.26 -12.04 22.86
CA ALA A 167 -10.20 -12.34 21.80
C ALA A 167 -9.74 -13.58 20.98
N ARG A 168 -10.72 -14.32 20.46
CA ARG A 168 -10.46 -15.44 19.55
C ARG A 168 -10.38 -14.93 18.12
N VAL A 169 -9.19 -14.45 17.72
CA VAL A 169 -8.99 -13.85 16.40
C VAL A 169 -8.79 -14.93 15.34
N THR A 170 -9.55 -14.86 14.25
CA THR A 170 -9.38 -15.68 13.04
C THR A 170 -9.16 -14.78 11.83
N ALA A 171 -8.04 -14.99 11.13
CA ALA A 171 -7.69 -14.23 9.95
C ALA A 171 -8.18 -14.93 8.67
N PHE A 172 -8.85 -14.18 7.79
CA PHE A 172 -9.35 -14.64 6.49
C PHE A 172 -8.54 -14.01 5.35
N ARG A 173 -8.43 -14.71 4.23
CA ARG A 173 -7.66 -14.24 3.08
C ARG A 173 -8.18 -12.92 2.50
N ASP A 174 -9.50 -12.74 2.49
CA ASP A 174 -10.18 -11.58 1.91
C ASP A 174 -11.34 -11.11 2.81
N TYR A 175 -11.85 -9.92 2.53
CA TYR A 175 -12.96 -9.36 3.29
C TYR A 175 -14.28 -10.09 3.06
N ASP A 176 -14.50 -10.65 1.87
CA ASP A 176 -15.74 -11.36 1.56
C ASP A 176 -15.89 -12.60 2.46
N ALA A 177 -14.82 -13.38 2.63
CA ALA A 177 -14.82 -14.54 3.52
C ALA A 177 -14.99 -14.15 5.00
N ALA A 178 -14.34 -13.06 5.44
CA ALA A 178 -14.48 -12.54 6.81
C ALA A 178 -15.91 -12.00 7.07
N TRP A 179 -16.46 -11.27 6.11
CA TRP A 179 -17.84 -10.79 6.15
C TRP A 179 -18.84 -11.95 6.22
N LEU A 180 -18.67 -12.97 5.37
CA LEU A 180 -19.56 -14.13 5.38
C LEU A 180 -19.55 -14.85 6.73
N ALA A 181 -18.41 -14.94 7.41
CA ALA A 181 -18.32 -15.52 8.74
C ALA A 181 -19.12 -14.70 9.77
N LEU A 182 -19.08 -13.36 9.72
CA LEU A 182 -19.88 -12.50 10.56
C LEU A 182 -21.37 -12.62 10.22
N ALA A 183 -21.75 -12.52 8.96
CA ALA A 183 -23.12 -12.54 8.49
C ALA A 183 -23.85 -13.85 8.84
N GLN A 184 -23.14 -14.98 8.85
CA GLN A 184 -23.65 -16.30 9.21
C GLN A 184 -23.59 -16.57 10.75
N GLY A 185 -23.21 -15.60 11.57
CA GLY A 185 -23.11 -15.76 13.03
C GLY A 185 -21.97 -16.69 13.48
N ARG A 186 -21.02 -17.02 12.59
CA ARG A 186 -19.79 -17.76 12.93
C ARG A 186 -18.75 -16.91 13.61
N ALA A 187 -18.86 -15.58 13.47
CA ALA A 187 -18.08 -14.58 14.19
C ALA A 187 -19.02 -13.61 14.92
N ASP A 188 -18.52 -12.98 15.97
CA ASP A 188 -19.23 -11.97 16.75
C ASP A 188 -18.89 -10.55 16.27
N VAL A 189 -17.68 -10.38 15.71
CA VAL A 189 -17.11 -9.11 15.25
C VAL A 189 -16.31 -9.30 13.99
N LEU A 190 -16.49 -8.41 13.01
CA LEU A 190 -15.53 -8.20 11.92
C LEU A 190 -14.77 -6.90 12.21
N THR A 191 -13.44 -6.96 12.29
CA THR A 191 -12.61 -5.76 12.38
C THR A 191 -11.95 -5.46 11.05
N GLY A 192 -11.93 -4.18 10.67
CA GLY A 192 -11.48 -3.75 9.36
C GLY A 192 -11.30 -2.24 9.26
N SER A 193 -10.94 -1.75 8.07
CA SER A 193 -11.00 -0.32 7.76
C SER A 193 -12.43 0.20 7.92
N LEU A 194 -12.60 1.30 8.67
CA LEU A 194 -13.91 1.90 8.93
C LEU A 194 -14.73 2.06 7.65
N THR A 195 -14.14 2.61 6.60
CA THR A 195 -14.81 2.87 5.33
C THR A 195 -15.31 1.59 4.66
N ILE A 196 -14.51 0.52 4.68
CA ILE A 196 -14.91 -0.79 4.13
C ILE A 196 -16.04 -1.38 4.97
N LEU A 197 -15.94 -1.31 6.31
CA LEU A 197 -16.99 -1.79 7.21
C LEU A 197 -18.30 -1.01 7.06
N GLN A 198 -18.22 0.30 6.80
CA GLN A 198 -19.39 1.13 6.49
C GLN A 198 -20.09 0.67 5.20
N GLY A 199 -19.31 0.26 4.19
CA GLY A 199 -19.85 -0.33 2.97
C GLY A 199 -20.65 -1.61 3.26
N PHE A 200 -20.12 -2.52 4.05
CA PHE A 200 -20.83 -3.73 4.47
C PHE A 200 -22.10 -3.41 5.29
N ALA A 201 -22.00 -2.48 6.24
CA ALA A 201 -23.15 -2.09 7.06
C ALA A 201 -24.28 -1.44 6.23
N LYS A 202 -23.92 -0.61 5.24
CA LYS A 202 -24.87 0.08 4.37
C LYS A 202 -25.60 -0.89 3.42
N ASN A 203 -24.86 -1.81 2.82
CA ASN A 203 -25.37 -2.73 1.80
C ASN A 203 -26.14 -3.91 2.42
N ASN A 204 -25.87 -4.22 3.70
CA ASN A 204 -26.45 -5.37 4.40
C ASN A 204 -27.06 -4.88 5.73
N GLY A 205 -28.33 -4.58 5.76
CA GLY A 205 -29.02 -4.19 6.99
C GLY A 205 -28.79 -5.18 8.14
N GLY A 206 -28.93 -4.73 9.39
CA GLY A 206 -28.78 -5.59 10.56
C GLY A 206 -27.40 -5.55 11.23
N PHE A 207 -26.48 -4.70 10.77
CA PHE A 207 -25.15 -4.49 11.37
C PHE A 207 -24.92 -3.03 11.77
N LYS A 208 -24.00 -2.79 12.69
CA LYS A 208 -23.59 -1.46 13.19
C LYS A 208 -22.08 -1.39 13.40
N ILE A 209 -21.51 -0.20 13.20
CA ILE A 209 -20.14 0.12 13.58
C ILE A 209 -20.11 0.49 15.06
N VAL A 210 -19.09 0.03 15.78
CA VAL A 210 -18.88 0.33 17.20
C VAL A 210 -17.41 0.59 17.51
N GLY A 211 -17.13 1.22 18.65
CA GLY A 211 -15.79 1.38 19.22
C GLY A 211 -14.95 2.52 18.63
N GLY A 212 -15.50 3.32 17.70
CA GLY A 212 -14.75 4.43 17.08
C GLY A 212 -13.55 3.95 16.27
N LEU A 213 -12.53 4.82 16.12
CA LEU A 213 -11.27 4.49 15.45
C LEU A 213 -10.26 3.89 16.43
N LEU A 214 -9.76 2.71 16.13
CA LEU A 214 -8.76 1.97 16.93
C LEU A 214 -7.32 2.25 16.46
N SER A 215 -7.14 2.79 15.26
CA SER A 215 -5.84 3.13 14.68
C SER A 215 -5.96 4.26 13.66
N SER A 216 -4.82 4.82 13.25
CA SER A 216 -4.68 5.66 12.08
C SER A 216 -3.94 4.88 11.00
N GLU A 217 -4.52 4.80 9.81
CA GLU A 217 -4.03 3.99 8.70
C GLU A 217 -3.78 4.88 7.47
N PRO A 218 -2.59 5.50 7.34
CA PRO A 218 -2.22 6.25 6.14
C PRO A 218 -1.96 5.27 4.99
N PHE A 219 -2.67 5.43 3.86
CA PHE A 219 -2.47 4.61 2.66
C PHE A 219 -1.52 5.29 1.70
N GLY A 220 -0.56 4.53 1.16
CA GLY A 220 0.35 4.92 0.10
C GLY A 220 0.38 3.86 -1.02
N VAL A 221 0.77 4.28 -2.21
CA VAL A 221 1.09 3.35 -3.30
C VAL A 221 2.43 2.70 -2.99
N GLY A 222 2.45 1.36 -2.94
CA GLY A 222 3.67 0.60 -2.69
C GLY A 222 4.50 0.44 -3.96
N LEU A 223 5.81 0.61 -3.84
CA LEU A 223 6.80 0.67 -4.90
C LEU A 223 7.99 -0.22 -4.56
N ARG A 224 8.74 -0.69 -5.56
CA ARG A 224 10.01 -1.37 -5.29
C ARG A 224 10.98 -0.42 -4.60
N LYS A 225 11.80 -0.97 -3.71
CA LYS A 225 12.79 -0.20 -2.96
C LYS A 225 13.78 0.50 -3.89
N GLY A 226 13.96 1.81 -3.69
CA GLY A 226 14.88 2.63 -4.50
C GLY A 226 14.35 3.01 -5.89
N ASP A 227 13.09 2.75 -6.20
CA ASP A 227 12.47 3.11 -7.48
C ASP A 227 11.96 4.57 -7.42
N TRP A 228 12.90 5.48 -7.42
CA TRP A 228 12.63 6.92 -7.28
C TRP A 228 11.81 7.46 -8.45
N ALA A 229 12.11 7.03 -9.69
CA ALA A 229 11.41 7.48 -10.88
C ALA A 229 9.90 7.14 -10.82
N MET A 230 9.54 5.93 -10.41
CA MET A 230 8.14 5.55 -10.25
C MET A 230 7.49 6.29 -9.07
N ARG A 231 8.21 6.47 -7.96
CA ARG A 231 7.70 7.22 -6.81
C ARG A 231 7.39 8.67 -7.19
N ASP A 232 8.31 9.30 -7.90
CA ASP A 232 8.14 10.70 -8.31
C ASP A 232 6.96 10.83 -9.29
N ALA A 233 6.84 9.93 -10.28
CA ALA A 233 5.67 9.90 -11.17
C ALA A 233 4.33 9.73 -10.43
N VAL A 234 4.28 8.89 -9.38
CA VAL A 234 3.07 8.75 -8.56
C VAL A 234 2.80 10.01 -7.74
N ASN A 235 3.82 10.58 -7.12
CA ASN A 235 3.67 11.78 -6.27
C ASN A 235 3.26 13.00 -7.10
N GLU A 236 3.90 13.22 -8.24
CA GLU A 236 3.54 14.30 -9.19
C GLU A 236 2.10 14.14 -9.66
N THR A 237 1.69 12.92 -10.03
CA THR A 237 0.29 12.64 -10.41
C THR A 237 -0.69 13.04 -9.30
N LEU A 238 -0.42 12.68 -8.06
CA LEU A 238 -1.29 13.01 -6.91
C LEU A 238 -1.36 14.52 -6.67
N GLN A 239 -0.24 15.24 -6.80
CA GLN A 239 -0.17 16.70 -6.66
C GLN A 239 -0.91 17.42 -7.80
N ASP A 240 -0.74 16.96 -9.04
CA ASP A 240 -1.44 17.48 -10.21
C ASP A 240 -2.95 17.27 -10.10
N MET A 241 -3.39 16.08 -9.69
CA MET A 241 -4.81 15.80 -9.43
C MET A 241 -5.39 16.70 -8.33
N TRP A 242 -4.62 16.95 -7.26
CA TRP A 242 -5.03 17.83 -6.18
C TRP A 242 -5.18 19.26 -6.66
N THR A 243 -4.17 19.79 -7.33
CA THR A 243 -4.13 21.16 -7.84
C THR A 243 -5.24 21.42 -8.88
N ALA A 244 -5.53 20.45 -9.74
CA ALA A 244 -6.61 20.52 -10.72
C ALA A 244 -8.01 20.27 -10.12
N GLY A 245 -8.15 19.95 -8.84
CA GLY A 245 -9.41 19.59 -8.20
C GLY A 245 -9.94 18.18 -8.58
N ALA A 246 -9.23 17.45 -9.41
CA ALA A 246 -9.61 16.10 -9.85
C ALA A 246 -9.59 15.09 -8.69
N TYR A 247 -8.62 15.23 -7.77
CA TYR A 247 -8.55 14.40 -6.58
C TYR A 247 -9.77 14.58 -5.67
N ALA A 248 -10.17 15.81 -5.38
CA ALA A 248 -11.33 16.11 -4.53
C ALA A 248 -12.60 15.51 -5.13
N LYS A 249 -12.81 15.68 -6.45
CA LYS A 249 -13.96 15.13 -7.17
C LYS A 249 -13.98 13.59 -7.12
N LEU A 250 -12.83 12.95 -7.30
CA LEU A 250 -12.69 11.50 -7.21
C LEU A 250 -13.00 11.01 -5.79
N TYR A 251 -12.44 11.69 -4.80
CA TYR A 251 -12.64 11.36 -3.38
C TYR A 251 -14.13 11.51 -2.97
N GLU A 252 -14.78 12.62 -3.33
CA GLU A 252 -16.20 12.83 -3.04
C GLU A 252 -17.09 11.78 -3.72
N GLY A 253 -16.76 11.38 -4.96
CA GLY A 253 -17.45 10.32 -5.66
C GLY A 253 -17.35 8.97 -4.96
N ALA A 254 -16.18 8.66 -4.38
CA ALA A 254 -15.93 7.38 -3.70
C ALA A 254 -16.48 7.34 -2.26
N PHE A 255 -16.36 8.45 -1.52
CA PHE A 255 -16.62 8.48 -0.07
C PHE A 255 -17.82 9.33 0.35
N GLY A 256 -18.40 10.10 -0.57
CA GLY A 256 -19.57 10.94 -0.31
C GLY A 256 -19.29 12.20 0.53
N SER A 257 -18.02 12.56 0.70
CA SER A 257 -17.57 13.74 1.46
C SER A 257 -16.25 14.26 0.90
N PRO A 258 -15.93 15.56 1.06
CA PRO A 258 -14.63 16.08 0.64
C PRO A 258 -13.47 15.42 1.40
N PRO A 259 -12.24 15.42 0.82
CA PRO A 259 -11.07 14.87 1.46
C PRO A 259 -10.75 15.60 2.76
N THR A 260 -10.50 14.83 3.82
CA THR A 260 -10.15 15.34 5.16
C THR A 260 -8.65 15.58 5.34
N THR A 261 -7.82 14.96 4.48
CA THR A 261 -6.37 15.08 4.48
C THR A 261 -5.94 15.68 3.14
N PRO A 262 -5.28 16.85 3.13
CA PRO A 262 -4.77 17.43 1.90
C PRO A 262 -3.61 16.60 1.34
N ILE A 263 -3.47 16.58 0.01
CA ILE A 263 -2.24 16.17 -0.67
C ILE A 263 -1.24 17.32 -0.54
N GLU A 264 -0.05 17.04 -0.06
CA GLU A 264 1.03 18.03 0.01
C GLU A 264 1.51 18.34 -1.41
N VAL A 265 1.47 19.63 -1.79
CA VAL A 265 1.97 20.09 -3.10
C VAL A 265 3.30 20.80 -2.88
N TRP A 266 4.35 20.30 -3.52
CA TRP A 266 5.68 20.91 -3.44
C TRP A 266 5.80 22.06 -4.46
N PRO A 267 6.51 23.14 -4.10
CA PRO A 267 6.78 24.21 -5.05
C PRO A 267 7.57 23.69 -6.27
N ALA A 268 7.27 24.25 -7.45
CA ALA A 268 7.97 23.93 -8.69
C ALA A 268 9.42 24.46 -8.67
#